data_f96940f689275eeed2095a0dbf85a3a3
#
_entry.id   f96940f689275eeed2095a0dbf85a3a3
#
_cell.length_a   1.000
_cell.length_b   1.000
_cell.length_c   1.000
_cell.angle_alpha   90.00
_cell.angle_beta   90.00
_cell.angle_gamma   90.00
#
_symmetry.space_group_name_H-M   'P 1'
#
loop_
_entity.id
_entity.type
_entity.pdbx_description
1 polymer ?
#
loop_
_entity_poly.entity_id
_entity_poly.type
_entity_poly.pdbx_seq_one_letter_code
_entity_poly.pdbx_strand_id
1 'polypeptide(L)'
;MRGEHAPASISKMTIMKIKHMIAVSLLLLTGIRTANAVEWQMKQGPMMTPWSETLDPENVLGEYPRPQMERQEWMNLNGIWDLRKAIQDEAYSPDFIYDKKILVPFPLESAISGVMEESDNQCYWYRRTLTIPESMKGKNILLHFDAVDWEAIVYVNGKKVGKHTGGYDPFYFDITSALKQDGEQELAVYVRD
;
A
#
# COMPACT_ATOMS: atom_id res chain seq x y z
N MET A 1 17.25 74.94 -26.10
CA MET A 1 16.10 74.10 -26.49
C MET A 1 16.22 72.77 -25.75
N ARG A 2 15.39 72.59 -24.73
CA ARG A 2 15.31 71.33 -23.95
C ARG A 2 14.17 70.51 -24.53
N GLY A 3 14.48 69.33 -25.03
CA GLY A 3 13.47 68.38 -25.47
C GLY A 3 12.96 67.56 -24.27
N GLU A 4 11.71 67.69 -23.88
CA GLU A 4 11.03 66.83 -22.90
C GLU A 4 10.66 65.53 -23.56
N HIS A 5 11.14 64.44 -23.01
CA HIS A 5 10.65 63.09 -23.34
C HIS A 5 9.42 62.77 -22.46
N ALA A 6 8.27 62.65 -23.08
CA ALA A 6 7.07 62.16 -22.44
C ALA A 6 7.17 60.66 -22.10
N PRO A 7 6.68 60.22 -20.94
CA PRO A 7 6.71 58.78 -20.58
C PRO A 7 5.72 57.99 -21.43
N ALA A 8 6.15 56.83 -21.90
CA ALA A 8 5.32 55.91 -22.69
C ALA A 8 4.15 55.42 -21.89
N SER A 9 2.93 55.70 -22.37
CA SER A 9 1.67 55.22 -21.82
C SER A 9 1.55 53.71 -22.10
N ILE A 10 1.61 52.87 -21.04
CA ILE A 10 1.31 51.47 -21.15
C ILE A 10 -0.19 51.32 -21.42
N SER A 11 -0.53 50.84 -22.60
CA SER A 11 -1.91 50.72 -23.08
C SER A 11 -2.74 49.84 -22.12
N LYS A 12 -3.97 50.35 -21.77
CA LYS A 12 -4.95 49.60 -20.97
C LYS A 12 -5.22 48.17 -21.53
N MET A 13 -5.03 47.99 -22.84
CA MET A 13 -5.19 46.73 -23.54
C MET A 13 -4.11 45.70 -23.18
N THR A 14 -2.87 46.13 -22.87
CA THR A 14 -1.78 45.25 -22.43
C THR A 14 -2.01 44.75 -21.02
N ILE A 15 -2.51 45.59 -20.12
CA ILE A 15 -2.84 45.23 -18.73
C ILE A 15 -4.04 44.21 -18.70
N MET A 16 -5.01 44.38 -19.59
CA MET A 16 -6.15 43.48 -19.68
C MET A 16 -5.74 42.08 -20.19
N LYS A 17 -4.83 42.00 -21.16
CA LYS A 17 -4.28 40.71 -21.64
C LYS A 17 -3.46 39.99 -20.58
N ILE A 18 -2.69 40.71 -19.78
CA ILE A 18 -1.94 40.10 -18.67
C ILE A 18 -2.86 39.56 -17.59
N LYS A 19 -3.94 40.26 -17.23
CA LYS A 19 -4.96 39.79 -16.27
C LYS A 19 -5.69 38.52 -16.75
N HIS A 20 -5.99 38.41 -18.04
CA HIS A 20 -6.61 37.21 -18.61
C HIS A 20 -5.63 36.02 -18.66
N MET A 21 -4.37 36.23 -18.95
CA MET A 21 -3.33 35.20 -18.90
C MET A 21 -3.11 34.66 -17.48
N ILE A 22 -3.11 35.53 -16.48
CA ILE A 22 -2.96 35.12 -15.07
C ILE A 22 -4.22 34.34 -14.60
N ALA A 23 -5.42 34.77 -15.01
CA ALA A 23 -6.67 34.07 -14.67
C ALA A 23 -6.75 32.68 -15.33
N VAL A 24 -6.29 32.51 -16.57
CA VAL A 24 -6.25 31.20 -17.26
C VAL A 24 -5.17 30.30 -16.65
N SER A 25 -4.00 30.82 -16.26
CA SER A 25 -2.99 30.05 -15.54
C SER A 25 -3.49 29.56 -14.17
N LEU A 26 -4.25 30.36 -13.46
CA LEU A 26 -4.78 29.99 -12.14
C LEU A 26 -5.90 28.93 -12.24
N LEU A 27 -6.67 28.92 -13.33
CA LEU A 27 -7.71 27.88 -13.57
C LEU A 27 -7.11 26.52 -13.97
N LEU A 28 -5.92 26.49 -14.55
CA LEU A 28 -5.23 25.26 -14.91
C LEU A 28 -4.56 24.56 -13.71
N LEU A 29 -4.34 25.25 -12.59
CA LEU A 29 -3.76 24.67 -11.37
C LEU A 29 -4.80 24.01 -10.44
N THR A 30 -6.11 24.21 -10.66
CA THR A 30 -7.15 23.60 -9.82
C THR A 30 -7.63 22.23 -10.31
N GLY A 31 -7.00 21.69 -11.35
CA GLY A 31 -7.33 20.40 -11.95
C GLY A 31 -6.51 19.21 -11.42
N ILE A 32 -5.78 19.34 -10.31
CA ILE A 32 -5.22 18.18 -9.63
C ILE A 32 -6.40 17.43 -9.00
N ARG A 33 -6.98 16.49 -9.75
CA ARG A 33 -7.81 15.46 -9.16
C ARG A 33 -6.88 14.68 -8.25
N THR A 34 -6.95 14.93 -6.96
CA THR A 34 -6.47 13.97 -5.98
C THR A 34 -7.24 12.69 -6.27
N ALA A 35 -6.55 11.68 -6.80
CA ALA A 35 -7.12 10.35 -6.82
C ALA A 35 -7.50 10.07 -5.37
N ASN A 36 -8.78 9.89 -5.09
CA ASN A 36 -9.23 9.50 -3.77
C ASN A 36 -8.52 8.19 -3.47
N ALA A 37 -7.58 8.22 -2.56
CA ALA A 37 -6.96 7.01 -2.06
C ALA A 37 -8.08 6.13 -1.53
N VAL A 38 -8.11 4.88 -1.96
CA VAL A 38 -9.07 3.91 -1.44
C VAL A 38 -8.79 3.77 0.05
N GLU A 39 -9.75 4.15 0.89
CA GLU A 39 -9.65 4.05 2.34
C GLU A 39 -10.27 2.73 2.79
N TRP A 40 -9.60 2.03 3.71
CA TRP A 40 -10.14 0.82 4.29
C TRP A 40 -11.26 1.16 5.29
N GLN A 41 -12.35 0.38 5.24
CA GLN A 41 -13.44 0.45 6.21
C GLN A 41 -13.96 -0.96 6.47
N MET A 42 -14.12 -1.30 7.75
CA MET A 42 -14.77 -2.53 8.14
C MET A 42 -16.21 -2.55 7.62
N LYS A 43 -16.62 -3.66 7.03
CA LYS A 43 -18.01 -3.87 6.58
C LYS A 43 -18.88 -4.31 7.75
N GLN A 44 -20.19 -4.18 7.59
CA GLN A 44 -21.17 -4.74 8.51
C GLN A 44 -21.76 -6.01 7.90
N GLY A 45 -21.75 -7.09 8.66
CA GLY A 45 -22.24 -8.40 8.21
C GLY A 45 -23.03 -9.12 9.29
N PRO A 46 -23.75 -10.19 8.91
CA PRO A 46 -24.59 -10.93 9.87
C PRO A 46 -23.78 -11.72 10.91
N MET A 47 -22.51 -12.00 10.63
CA MET A 47 -21.62 -12.76 11.51
C MET A 47 -20.54 -11.84 12.11
N MET A 48 -20.97 -10.82 12.84
CA MET A 48 -20.07 -9.98 13.62
C MET A 48 -19.90 -10.54 15.03
N THR A 49 -18.73 -10.37 15.62
CA THR A 49 -18.45 -10.74 17.02
C THR A 49 -18.15 -9.49 17.84
N PRO A 50 -18.34 -9.51 19.17
CA PRO A 50 -18.01 -8.37 20.02
C PRO A 50 -16.54 -7.92 19.90
N TRP A 51 -15.63 -8.83 19.59
CA TRP A 51 -14.21 -8.50 19.40
C TRP A 51 -13.95 -7.65 18.17
N SER A 52 -14.80 -7.73 17.14
CA SER A 52 -14.66 -6.87 15.96
C SER A 52 -14.95 -5.40 16.25
N GLU A 53 -15.75 -5.10 17.29
CA GLU A 53 -16.08 -3.73 17.67
C GLU A 53 -14.89 -2.99 18.31
N THR A 54 -13.95 -3.73 18.87
CA THR A 54 -12.78 -3.19 19.58
C THR A 54 -11.48 -3.36 18.79
N LEU A 55 -11.57 -3.85 17.55
CA LEU A 55 -10.38 -4.07 16.72
C LEU A 55 -9.74 -2.76 16.33
N ASP A 56 -8.44 -2.65 16.60
CA ASP A 56 -7.59 -1.57 16.10
C ASP A 56 -6.90 -2.04 14.81
N PRO A 57 -7.20 -1.46 13.64
CA PRO A 57 -6.58 -1.83 12.38
C PRO A 57 -5.09 -1.50 12.30
N GLU A 58 -4.58 -0.61 13.16
CA GLU A 58 -3.16 -0.28 13.24
C GLU A 58 -2.38 -1.23 14.16
N ASN A 59 -3.09 -2.02 14.99
CA ASN A 59 -2.47 -2.97 15.92
C ASN A 59 -3.21 -4.33 15.92
N VAL A 60 -3.31 -4.95 14.77
CA VAL A 60 -3.98 -6.24 14.60
C VAL A 60 -3.11 -7.37 15.12
N LEU A 61 -3.59 -8.11 16.13
CA LEU A 61 -2.87 -9.25 16.75
C LEU A 61 -1.44 -8.85 17.11
N GLY A 62 -1.31 -7.78 17.92
CA GLY A 62 -0.04 -7.14 18.24
C GLY A 62 0.90 -7.98 19.11
N GLU A 63 0.45 -9.11 19.66
CA GLU A 63 1.26 -9.99 20.47
C GLU A 63 2.26 -10.76 19.61
N TYR A 64 3.44 -11.02 20.17
CA TYR A 64 4.44 -11.85 19.51
C TYR A 64 3.89 -13.29 19.32
N PRO A 65 3.88 -13.84 18.09
CA PRO A 65 3.13 -15.07 17.79
C PRO A 65 3.75 -16.35 18.40
N ARG A 66 4.97 -16.28 18.93
CA ARG A 66 5.71 -17.43 19.51
C ARG A 66 6.24 -17.10 20.89
N PRO A 67 5.41 -17.06 21.93
CA PRO A 67 5.77 -16.55 23.24
C PRO A 67 6.91 -17.32 23.92
N GLN A 68 7.17 -18.59 23.59
CA GLN A 68 8.28 -19.37 24.11
C GLN A 68 9.65 -18.97 23.54
N MET A 69 9.65 -18.25 22.42
CA MET A 69 10.86 -17.86 21.69
C MET A 69 10.79 -16.40 21.25
N GLU A 70 10.27 -15.55 22.11
CA GLU A 70 10.11 -14.12 21.84
C GLU A 70 11.43 -13.48 21.42
N ARG A 71 11.37 -12.64 20.39
CA ARG A 71 12.47 -11.82 19.91
C ARG A 71 12.21 -10.38 20.25
N GLN A 72 13.23 -9.68 20.75
CA GLN A 72 13.12 -8.26 21.06
C GLN A 72 12.97 -7.39 19.82
N GLU A 73 13.54 -7.83 18.70
CA GLU A 73 13.51 -7.09 17.44
C GLU A 73 12.64 -7.86 16.42
N TRP A 74 11.42 -7.40 16.29
CA TRP A 74 10.48 -7.89 15.31
C TRP A 74 9.51 -6.77 14.90
N MET A 75 8.84 -6.95 13.79
CA MET A 75 7.82 -6.05 13.28
C MET A 75 6.60 -6.85 12.89
N ASN A 76 5.44 -6.47 13.41
CA ASN A 76 4.16 -7.01 12.97
C ASN A 76 3.78 -6.37 11.63
N LEU A 77 3.49 -7.18 10.62
CA LEU A 77 3.05 -6.75 9.30
C LEU A 77 1.55 -6.98 9.09
N ASN A 78 0.81 -7.44 10.10
CA ASN A 78 -0.65 -7.41 10.06
C ASN A 78 -1.14 -5.96 9.95
N GLY A 79 -2.37 -5.77 9.50
CA GLY A 79 -2.96 -4.45 9.30
C GLY A 79 -3.42 -4.24 7.87
N ILE A 80 -3.50 -2.98 7.45
CA ILE A 80 -4.06 -2.62 6.15
C ILE A 80 -3.04 -2.86 5.04
N TRP A 81 -3.45 -3.64 4.03
CA TRP A 81 -2.70 -3.89 2.80
C TRP A 81 -3.49 -3.41 1.58
N ASP A 82 -2.79 -3.07 0.51
CA ASP A 82 -3.38 -2.91 -0.81
C ASP A 82 -3.76 -4.28 -1.37
N LEU A 83 -4.88 -4.34 -2.09
CA LEU A 83 -5.40 -5.56 -2.70
C LEU A 83 -5.85 -5.30 -4.14
N ARG A 84 -5.58 -6.25 -5.01
CA ARG A 84 -6.18 -6.34 -6.35
C ARG A 84 -6.43 -7.79 -6.76
N LYS A 85 -7.44 -7.98 -7.61
CA LYS A 85 -7.62 -9.27 -8.28
C LYS A 85 -6.48 -9.51 -9.26
N ALA A 86 -6.05 -10.75 -9.37
CA ALA A 86 -5.02 -11.21 -10.29
C ALA A 86 -5.59 -12.27 -11.23
N ILE A 87 -4.87 -12.56 -12.30
CA ILE A 87 -5.11 -13.76 -13.11
C ILE A 87 -4.13 -14.85 -12.70
N GLN A 88 -4.47 -16.09 -13.02
CA GLN A 88 -3.60 -17.23 -12.71
C GLN A 88 -2.23 -17.05 -13.38
N ASP A 89 -1.17 -17.33 -12.63
CA ASP A 89 0.23 -17.22 -13.05
C ASP A 89 0.64 -15.82 -13.53
N GLU A 90 -0.05 -14.76 -13.06
CA GLU A 90 0.26 -13.38 -13.40
C GLU A 90 1.66 -13.00 -12.90
N ALA A 91 2.51 -12.53 -13.81
CA ALA A 91 3.82 -12.04 -13.44
C ALA A 91 3.73 -10.71 -12.68
N TYR A 92 4.62 -10.49 -11.71
CA TYR A 92 4.72 -9.22 -11.00
C TYR A 92 4.99 -8.05 -11.96
N SER A 93 4.33 -6.92 -11.72
CA SER A 93 4.63 -5.63 -12.35
C SER A 93 4.62 -4.51 -11.31
N PRO A 94 5.60 -3.59 -11.34
CA PRO A 94 5.59 -2.41 -10.47
C PRO A 94 4.43 -1.43 -10.80
N ASP A 95 3.85 -1.54 -11.99
CA ASP A 95 2.78 -0.67 -12.48
C ASP A 95 1.37 -1.16 -12.10
N PHE A 96 1.25 -2.19 -11.26
CA PHE A 96 -0.04 -2.68 -10.84
C PHE A 96 -0.85 -1.61 -10.10
N ILE A 97 -2.10 -1.44 -10.53
CA ILE A 97 -3.09 -0.61 -9.84
C ILE A 97 -3.82 -1.48 -8.83
N TYR A 98 -3.75 -1.11 -7.57
CA TYR A 98 -4.47 -1.74 -6.47
C TYR A 98 -5.74 -0.92 -6.22
N ASP A 99 -6.88 -1.53 -6.38
CA ASP A 99 -8.18 -0.88 -6.35
C ASP A 99 -8.94 -1.08 -5.04
N LYS A 100 -8.39 -1.89 -4.12
CA LYS A 100 -8.98 -2.20 -2.82
C LYS A 100 -7.94 -2.15 -1.70
N LYS A 101 -8.45 -2.12 -0.47
CA LYS A 101 -7.70 -2.33 0.77
C LYS A 101 -8.28 -3.54 1.49
N ILE A 102 -7.42 -4.28 2.17
CA ILE A 102 -7.80 -5.43 3.00
C ILE A 102 -7.08 -5.37 4.34
N LEU A 103 -7.76 -5.75 5.39
CA LEU A 103 -7.16 -5.93 6.72
C LEU A 103 -6.63 -7.36 6.88
N VAL A 104 -5.33 -7.52 6.81
CA VAL A 104 -4.63 -8.79 7.04
C VAL A 104 -4.52 -9.03 8.57
N PRO A 105 -4.76 -10.25 9.07
CA PRO A 105 -4.83 -11.53 8.37
C PRO A 105 -6.25 -12.07 8.08
N PHE A 106 -7.24 -11.21 8.03
CA PHE A 106 -8.62 -11.63 7.87
C PHE A 106 -8.94 -12.04 6.43
N PRO A 107 -9.72 -13.14 6.22
CA PRO A 107 -10.05 -13.62 4.89
C PRO A 107 -10.97 -12.64 4.15
N LEU A 108 -10.91 -12.67 2.83
CA LEU A 108 -11.63 -11.78 1.90
C LEU A 108 -13.14 -11.71 2.20
N GLU A 109 -13.75 -12.83 2.55
CA GLU A 109 -15.19 -12.98 2.77
C GLU A 109 -15.64 -12.36 4.08
N SER A 110 -14.72 -12.15 5.02
CA SER A 110 -15.07 -11.62 6.33
C SER A 110 -15.39 -10.12 6.27
N ALA A 111 -16.38 -9.69 7.05
CA ALA A 111 -16.73 -8.27 7.17
C ALA A 111 -15.56 -7.42 7.72
N ILE A 112 -14.79 -8.02 8.63
CA ILE A 112 -13.65 -7.39 9.29
C ILE A 112 -12.46 -7.14 8.35
N SER A 113 -12.34 -7.91 7.26
CA SER A 113 -11.33 -7.65 6.23
C SER A 113 -11.53 -6.31 5.54
N GLY A 114 -12.77 -5.79 5.53
CA GLY A 114 -13.18 -4.60 4.78
C GLY A 114 -13.55 -4.89 3.32
N VAL A 115 -13.31 -6.12 2.83
CA VAL A 115 -13.66 -6.54 1.47
C VAL A 115 -15.04 -7.19 1.43
N MET A 116 -15.27 -8.24 2.23
CA MET A 116 -16.55 -8.94 2.36
C MET A 116 -17.12 -9.36 1.00
N GLU A 117 -16.31 -10.00 0.18
CA GLU A 117 -16.71 -10.47 -1.15
C GLU A 117 -16.50 -11.97 -1.27
N GLU A 118 -17.55 -12.70 -1.65
CA GLU A 118 -17.41 -14.01 -2.24
C GLU A 118 -16.97 -13.83 -3.70
N SER A 119 -15.97 -14.55 -4.13
CA SER A 119 -15.41 -14.40 -5.47
C SER A 119 -14.98 -15.75 -6.03
N ASP A 120 -15.38 -16.02 -7.27
CA ASP A 120 -14.83 -17.15 -8.04
C ASP A 120 -13.36 -16.94 -8.45
N ASN A 121 -12.82 -15.75 -8.18
CA ASN A 121 -11.41 -15.46 -8.45
C ASN A 121 -10.55 -16.03 -7.34
N GLN A 122 -9.66 -16.92 -7.69
CA GLN A 122 -8.76 -17.60 -6.76
C GLN A 122 -7.39 -16.91 -6.66
N CYS A 123 -7.15 -15.81 -7.39
CA CYS A 123 -5.84 -15.18 -7.48
C CYS A 123 -5.90 -13.71 -7.08
N TYR A 124 -4.98 -13.30 -6.19
CA TYR A 124 -4.89 -11.94 -5.68
C TYR A 124 -3.44 -11.49 -5.52
N TRP A 125 -3.20 -10.19 -5.74
CA TRP A 125 -2.00 -9.50 -5.31
C TRP A 125 -2.29 -8.68 -4.07
N TYR A 126 -1.48 -8.89 -3.04
CA TYR A 126 -1.40 -8.09 -1.83
C TYR A 126 -0.14 -7.24 -1.89
N ARG A 127 -0.22 -5.98 -1.43
CA ARG A 127 0.96 -5.11 -1.36
C ARG A 127 0.96 -4.30 -0.08
N ARG A 128 2.14 -4.13 0.51
CA ARG A 128 2.36 -3.23 1.63
C ARG A 128 3.71 -2.54 1.48
N THR A 129 3.78 -1.27 1.86
CA THR A 129 5.05 -0.56 2.07
C THR A 129 5.39 -0.58 3.55
N LEU A 130 6.68 -0.66 3.86
CA LEU A 130 7.20 -0.65 5.22
C LEU A 130 8.59 -0.02 5.26
N THR A 131 8.98 0.46 6.42
CA THR A 131 10.34 0.96 6.68
C THR A 131 11.01 0.04 7.68
N ILE A 132 12.22 -0.43 7.37
CA ILE A 132 13.01 -1.24 8.31
C ILE A 132 13.48 -0.33 9.45
N PRO A 133 13.17 -0.67 10.72
CA PRO A 133 13.64 0.09 11.88
C PRO A 133 15.17 0.17 11.93
N GLU A 134 15.67 1.26 12.46
CA GLU A 134 17.12 1.49 12.58
C GLU A 134 17.81 0.38 13.39
N SER A 135 17.14 -0.15 14.43
CA SER A 135 17.62 -1.27 15.24
C SER A 135 17.81 -2.57 14.48
N MET A 136 17.14 -2.73 13.34
CA MET A 136 17.21 -3.92 12.48
C MET A 136 18.18 -3.75 11.29
N LYS A 137 18.65 -2.54 11.02
CA LYS A 137 19.60 -2.28 9.91
C LYS A 137 20.89 -3.06 10.07
N GLY A 138 21.40 -3.61 8.96
CA GLY A 138 22.62 -4.42 8.94
C GLY A 138 22.48 -5.83 9.51
N LYS A 139 21.27 -6.24 9.91
CA LYS A 139 20.96 -7.60 10.35
C LYS A 139 20.36 -8.42 9.23
N ASN A 140 20.36 -9.74 9.38
CA ASN A 140 19.59 -10.62 8.51
C ASN A 140 18.12 -10.50 8.84
N ILE A 141 17.31 -10.17 7.85
CA ILE A 141 15.87 -9.95 7.98
C ILE A 141 15.13 -11.17 7.42
N LEU A 142 14.39 -11.83 8.29
CA LEU A 142 13.51 -12.94 7.91
C LEU A 142 12.06 -12.47 7.87
N LEU A 143 11.41 -12.69 6.74
CA LEU A 143 9.99 -12.46 6.57
C LEU A 143 9.23 -13.75 6.84
N HIS A 144 8.42 -13.77 7.89
CA HIS A 144 7.63 -14.93 8.30
C HIS A 144 6.18 -14.79 7.89
N PHE A 145 5.58 -15.92 7.52
CA PHE A 145 4.15 -16.12 7.34
C PHE A 145 3.72 -17.29 8.22
N ASP A 146 2.63 -17.15 8.95
CA ASP A 146 2.09 -18.24 9.75
C ASP A 146 1.32 -19.24 8.89
N ALA A 147 0.54 -18.74 7.93
CA ALA A 147 -0.08 -19.55 6.88
C ALA A 147 -0.54 -18.66 5.72
N VAL A 148 -0.56 -19.21 4.51
CA VAL A 148 -1.20 -18.61 3.32
C VAL A 148 -1.81 -19.74 2.51
N ASP A 149 -3.11 -19.73 2.34
CA ASP A 149 -3.82 -20.75 1.59
C ASP A 149 -3.90 -20.35 0.11
N TRP A 150 -3.45 -21.15 -0.82
CA TRP A 150 -2.54 -22.31 -0.54
C TRP A 150 -1.19 -22.11 -1.23
N GLU A 151 -1.09 -21.20 -2.26
CA GLU A 151 0.17 -20.83 -2.92
C GLU A 151 0.50 -19.36 -2.67
N ALA A 152 1.70 -19.08 -2.20
CA ALA A 152 2.24 -17.73 -2.06
C ALA A 152 3.50 -17.55 -2.89
N ILE A 153 3.58 -16.46 -3.68
CA ILE A 153 4.82 -16.02 -4.33
C ILE A 153 5.15 -14.61 -3.81
N VAL A 154 6.31 -14.48 -3.20
CA VAL A 154 6.68 -13.27 -2.47
C VAL A 154 7.76 -12.48 -3.22
N TYR A 155 7.54 -11.17 -3.29
CA TYR A 155 8.45 -10.20 -3.90
C TYR A 155 8.77 -9.09 -2.91
N VAL A 156 10.02 -8.67 -2.88
CA VAL A 156 10.49 -7.52 -2.12
C VAL A 156 11.20 -6.57 -3.08
N ASN A 157 10.74 -5.33 -3.15
CA ASN A 157 11.27 -4.32 -4.08
C ASN A 157 11.38 -4.82 -5.53
N GLY A 158 10.37 -5.58 -5.98
CA GLY A 158 10.31 -6.15 -7.31
C GLY A 158 11.15 -7.42 -7.52
N LYS A 159 11.93 -7.87 -6.53
CA LYS A 159 12.71 -9.11 -6.60
C LYS A 159 11.91 -10.26 -5.99
N LYS A 160 11.74 -11.35 -6.73
CA LYS A 160 11.16 -12.58 -6.18
C LYS A 160 12.08 -13.15 -5.13
N VAL A 161 11.58 -13.33 -3.90
CA VAL A 161 12.36 -13.87 -2.78
C VAL A 161 12.01 -15.33 -2.49
N GLY A 162 10.81 -15.77 -2.87
CA GLY A 162 10.45 -17.18 -2.67
C GLY A 162 9.05 -17.52 -3.16
N LYS A 163 8.74 -18.81 -3.04
CA LYS A 163 7.42 -19.41 -3.30
C LYS A 163 7.18 -20.47 -2.25
N HIS A 164 5.95 -20.55 -1.75
CA HIS A 164 5.48 -21.61 -0.85
C HIS A 164 4.14 -22.15 -1.35
N THR A 165 3.88 -23.43 -1.07
CA THR A 165 2.61 -24.10 -1.30
C THR A 165 2.23 -24.92 -0.07
N GLY A 166 0.99 -24.80 0.37
CA GLY A 166 0.45 -25.44 1.58
C GLY A 166 -0.23 -24.41 2.47
N GLY A 167 -1.52 -24.60 2.76
CA GLY A 167 -2.36 -23.62 3.44
C GLY A 167 -2.22 -23.58 4.97
N TYR A 168 -1.47 -24.50 5.57
CA TYR A 168 -1.47 -24.70 7.04
C TYR A 168 -0.09 -24.59 7.67
N ASP A 169 0.97 -24.62 6.88
CA ASP A 169 2.34 -24.66 7.40
C ASP A 169 2.97 -23.25 7.43
N PRO A 170 3.61 -22.87 8.54
CA PRO A 170 4.37 -21.64 8.60
C PRO A 170 5.61 -21.72 7.72
N PHE A 171 5.96 -20.61 7.08
CA PHE A 171 7.16 -20.52 6.25
C PHE A 171 7.83 -19.15 6.40
N TYR A 172 9.07 -19.03 5.92
CA TYR A 172 9.80 -17.78 5.93
C TYR A 172 10.77 -17.67 4.77
N PHE A 173 11.14 -16.43 4.45
CA PHE A 173 12.18 -16.11 3.49
C PHE A 173 13.20 -15.14 4.08
N ASP A 174 14.48 -15.35 3.80
CA ASP A 174 15.49 -14.32 4.03
C ASP A 174 15.39 -13.27 2.93
N ILE A 175 14.99 -12.06 3.33
CA ILE A 175 14.78 -10.94 2.42
C ILE A 175 15.92 -9.93 2.41
N THR A 176 16.99 -10.18 3.18
CA THR A 176 18.09 -9.25 3.42
C THR A 176 18.68 -8.69 2.12
N SER A 177 18.95 -9.55 1.15
CA SER A 177 19.53 -9.15 -0.15
C SER A 177 18.58 -8.43 -1.09
N ALA A 178 17.27 -8.44 -0.80
CA ALA A 178 16.25 -7.77 -1.58
C ALA A 178 15.89 -6.38 -1.05
N LEU A 179 16.34 -6.05 0.17
CA LEU A 179 16.09 -4.75 0.79
C LEU A 179 16.93 -3.65 0.13
N LYS A 180 16.34 -2.46 0.06
CA LYS A 180 17.07 -1.21 -0.21
C LYS A 180 17.80 -0.80 1.07
N GLN A 181 18.90 -0.10 0.94
CA GLN A 181 19.68 0.37 2.10
C GLN A 181 18.88 1.34 2.96
N ASP A 182 18.09 2.22 2.31
CA ASP A 182 17.29 3.25 2.96
C ASP A 182 15.92 3.39 2.30
N GLY A 183 15.01 4.07 3.01
CA GLY A 183 13.68 4.40 2.53
C GLY A 183 12.68 3.25 2.63
N GLU A 184 11.54 3.45 1.99
CA GLU A 184 10.45 2.47 1.99
C GLU A 184 10.80 1.23 1.18
N GLN A 185 10.44 0.09 1.76
CA GLN A 185 10.47 -1.21 1.11
C GLN A 185 9.08 -1.55 0.62
N GLU A 186 8.96 -2.13 -0.55
CA GLU A 186 7.73 -2.70 -1.06
C GLU A 186 7.73 -4.21 -0.85
N LEU A 187 6.68 -4.71 -0.24
CA LEU A 187 6.37 -6.12 -0.13
C LEU A 187 5.15 -6.41 -0.99
N ALA A 188 5.27 -7.31 -1.95
CA ALA A 188 4.16 -7.78 -2.77
C ALA A 188 4.05 -9.30 -2.69
N VAL A 189 2.82 -9.79 -2.51
CA VAL A 189 2.54 -11.23 -2.38
C VAL A 189 1.43 -11.60 -3.36
N TYR A 190 1.74 -12.49 -4.27
CA TYR A 190 0.75 -13.17 -5.07
C TYR A 190 0.23 -14.36 -4.28
N VAL A 191 -1.08 -14.46 -4.18
CA VAL A 191 -1.76 -15.58 -3.51
C VAL A 191 -2.68 -16.24 -4.51
N ARG A 192 -2.67 -17.56 -4.55
CA ARG A 192 -3.63 -18.39 -5.26
C ARG A 192 -4.19 -19.42 -4.31
N ASP A 193 -5.52 -19.39 -4.18
CA ASP A 193 -6.34 -20.36 -3.47
C ASP A 193 -6.78 -21.52 -4.39
#